data_14f4cf5e40c77df9005ad54d33ed13c3
#
_entry.id   14f4cf5e40c77df9005ad54d33ed13c3
#
_cell.length_a   1.000
_cell.length_b   1.000
_cell.length_c   1.000
_cell.angle_alpha   90.00
_cell.angle_beta   90.00
_cell.angle_gamma   90.00
#
_symmetry.space_group_name_H-M   'P 1'
#
loop_
_entity.id
_entity.type
_entity.pdbx_description
1 polymer ?
#
loop_
_entity_poly.entity_id
_entity_poly.type
_entity_poly.pdbx_seq_one_letter_code
_entity_poly.pdbx_strand_id
1 'polypeptide(L)'
;MPVYHFKTHYGTEIIESDGIPMDSTRQAWKEATRAAGEILKDIDGSLEPHREWRMDVSDDNGNVLFSLRLIPETYVPRSELKMGF
;
A
#
# COMPACT_ATOMS: atom_id res chain seq x y z
N MET A 1 10.81 -14.62 -16.76
CA MET A 1 9.81 -13.65 -16.31
C MET A 1 10.44 -12.69 -15.33
N PRO A 2 10.16 -11.39 -15.45
CA PRO A 2 10.63 -10.45 -14.45
C PRO A 2 10.07 -10.77 -13.07
N VAL A 3 10.80 -10.42 -12.04
CA VAL A 3 10.42 -10.64 -10.65
C VAL A 3 10.15 -9.29 -9.99
N TYR A 4 9.04 -9.20 -9.27
CA TYR A 4 8.61 -7.96 -8.63
C TYR A 4 8.46 -8.17 -7.13
N HIS A 5 8.81 -7.12 -6.37
CA HIS A 5 8.73 -7.13 -4.92
C HIS A 5 7.77 -6.04 -4.46
N PHE A 6 6.88 -6.39 -3.55
CA PHE A 6 5.86 -5.48 -3.03
C PHE A 6 6.18 -5.18 -1.57
N LYS A 7 6.34 -3.91 -1.24
CA LYS A 7 6.68 -3.49 0.10
C LYS A 7 5.67 -2.46 0.58
N THR A 8 4.96 -2.81 1.64
CA THR A 8 3.90 -1.97 2.20
C THR A 8 4.39 -1.32 3.48
N HIS A 9 4.17 -0.01 3.59
CA HIS A 9 4.54 0.79 4.75
C HIS A 9 3.30 1.41 5.36
N TYR A 10 3.13 1.24 6.66
CA TYR A 10 2.08 1.95 7.40
C TYR A 10 2.56 2.20 8.83
N GLY A 11 2.79 3.47 9.16
CA GLY A 11 3.41 3.81 10.43
C GLY A 11 4.80 3.22 10.51
N THR A 12 5.04 2.43 11.55
CA THR A 12 6.32 1.72 11.71
C THR A 12 6.27 0.31 11.15
N GLU A 13 5.11 -0.14 10.69
CA GLU A 13 4.98 -1.46 10.12
C GLU A 13 5.46 -1.48 8.67
N ILE A 14 6.25 -2.49 8.35
CA ILE A 14 6.72 -2.73 6.99
C ILE A 14 6.47 -4.19 6.68
N ILE A 15 5.70 -4.43 5.61
CA ILE A 15 5.42 -5.79 5.15
C ILE A 15 6.01 -5.93 3.76
N GLU A 16 6.86 -6.92 3.59
CA GLU A 16 7.54 -7.14 2.33
C GLU A 16 7.24 -8.53 1.81
N SER A 17 6.87 -8.62 0.53
CA SER A 17 6.60 -9.91 -0.10
C SER A 17 7.87 -10.51 -0.64
N ASP A 18 7.86 -11.83 -0.84
CA ASP A 18 8.88 -12.50 -1.63
C ASP A 18 8.75 -12.06 -3.09
N GLY A 19 9.79 -12.28 -3.87
CA GLY A 19 9.76 -11.96 -5.29
C GLY A 19 8.68 -12.75 -6.01
N ILE A 20 7.86 -12.05 -6.79
CA ILE A 20 6.75 -12.67 -7.53
C ILE A 20 7.00 -12.49 -9.02
N PRO A 21 7.14 -13.60 -9.78
CA PRO A 21 7.31 -13.50 -11.23
C PRO A 21 6.00 -13.08 -11.89
N MET A 22 6.09 -12.12 -12.81
CA MET A 22 4.95 -11.63 -13.59
C MET A 22 5.43 -11.30 -14.99
N ASP A 23 4.48 -11.27 -15.93
CA ASP A 23 4.81 -11.08 -17.33
C ASP A 23 5.36 -9.68 -17.65
N SER A 24 4.88 -8.68 -16.93
CA SER A 24 5.21 -7.29 -17.26
C SER A 24 4.97 -6.36 -16.07
N THR A 25 5.52 -5.17 -16.17
CA THR A 25 5.24 -4.11 -15.18
C THR A 25 3.75 -3.76 -15.16
N ARG A 26 3.07 -3.84 -16.31
CA ARG A 26 1.63 -3.61 -16.36
C ARG A 26 0.86 -4.64 -15.52
N GLN A 27 1.27 -5.89 -15.57
CA GLN A 27 0.66 -6.93 -14.75
C GLN A 27 0.93 -6.65 -13.26
N ALA A 28 2.15 -6.23 -12.92
CA ALA A 28 2.50 -5.86 -11.56
C ALA A 28 1.66 -4.69 -11.06
N TRP A 29 1.38 -3.71 -11.94
CA TRP A 29 0.50 -2.58 -11.63
C TRP A 29 -0.92 -3.06 -11.27
N LYS A 30 -1.49 -3.96 -12.09
CA LYS A 30 -2.82 -4.51 -11.84
C LYS A 30 -2.86 -5.26 -10.51
N GLU A 31 -1.84 -6.07 -10.26
CA GLU A 31 -1.78 -6.83 -9.02
C GLU A 31 -1.63 -5.93 -7.81
N ALA A 32 -0.81 -4.88 -7.92
CA ALA A 32 -0.62 -3.93 -6.83
C ALA A 32 -1.93 -3.21 -6.47
N THR A 33 -2.67 -2.76 -7.48
CA THR A 33 -3.93 -2.06 -7.23
C THR A 33 -4.97 -3.00 -6.62
N ARG A 34 -5.01 -4.25 -7.06
CA ARG A 34 -5.92 -5.24 -6.48
C ARG A 34 -5.54 -5.54 -5.02
N ALA A 35 -4.26 -5.78 -4.77
CA ALA A 35 -3.78 -6.08 -3.42
C ALA A 35 -3.98 -4.90 -2.48
N ALA A 36 -3.72 -3.69 -2.94
CA ALA A 36 -3.93 -2.48 -2.15
C ALA A 36 -5.40 -2.34 -1.74
N GLY A 37 -6.31 -2.60 -2.68
CA GLY A 37 -7.74 -2.56 -2.38
C GLY A 37 -8.14 -3.55 -1.30
N GLU A 38 -7.61 -4.76 -1.36
CA GLU A 38 -7.90 -5.78 -0.35
C GLU A 38 -7.32 -5.41 1.02
N ILE A 39 -6.09 -4.90 1.05
CA ILE A 39 -5.45 -4.49 2.30
C ILE A 39 -6.25 -3.35 2.95
N LEU A 40 -6.65 -2.36 2.17
CA LEU A 40 -7.43 -1.23 2.68
C LEU A 40 -8.79 -1.67 3.17
N LYS A 41 -9.40 -2.63 2.51
CA LYS A 41 -10.66 -3.21 2.95
C LYS A 41 -10.51 -3.89 4.31
N ASP A 42 -9.40 -4.60 4.50
CA ASP A 42 -9.14 -5.33 5.75
C ASP A 42 -8.83 -4.40 6.92
N ILE A 43 -8.39 -3.17 6.64
CA ILE A 43 -8.17 -2.17 7.69
C ILE A 43 -9.49 -1.78 8.36
N ASP A 44 -10.60 -1.88 7.62
CA ASP A 44 -11.95 -1.75 8.16
C ASP A 44 -12.17 -0.46 8.97
N GLY A 45 -11.79 0.66 8.38
CA GLY A 45 -12.01 1.96 9.00
C GLY A 45 -10.98 2.36 10.05
N SER A 46 -10.00 1.53 10.32
CA SER A 46 -8.97 1.86 11.30
C SER A 46 -7.82 2.68 10.73
N LEU A 47 -7.93 3.10 9.47
CA LEU A 47 -6.94 3.95 8.83
C LEU A 47 -6.92 5.31 9.54
N GLU A 48 -5.77 5.69 10.08
CA GLU A 48 -5.65 6.93 10.85
C GLU A 48 -5.53 8.16 9.97
N PRO A 49 -6.20 9.29 10.35
CA PRO A 49 -6.03 10.54 9.61
C PRO A 49 -4.56 10.96 9.59
N HIS A 50 -4.14 11.52 8.45
CA HIS A 50 -2.81 12.08 8.22
C HIS A 50 -1.67 11.06 8.32
N ARG A 51 -1.97 9.77 8.38
CA ARG A 51 -0.95 8.73 8.37
C ARG A 51 -0.90 8.11 6.97
N GLU A 52 0.24 8.23 6.32
CA GLU A 52 0.44 7.69 4.98
C GLU A 52 0.47 6.17 4.99
N TRP A 53 -0.30 5.59 4.10
CA TRP A 53 -0.17 4.20 3.70
C TRP A 53 0.50 4.19 2.33
N ARG A 54 1.53 3.36 2.16
CA ARG A 54 2.27 3.33 0.91
C ARG A 54 2.64 1.91 0.53
N MET A 55 2.51 1.60 -0.75
CA MET A 55 3.02 0.35 -1.31
C MET A 55 4.02 0.69 -2.41
N ASP A 56 5.24 0.21 -2.26
CA ASP A 56 6.28 0.35 -3.28
C ASP A 56 6.39 -0.97 -4.03
N VAL A 57 6.46 -0.90 -5.34
CA VAL A 57 6.72 -2.06 -6.18
C VAL A 57 8.06 -1.87 -6.85
N SER A 58 8.97 -2.82 -6.64
CA SER A 58 10.32 -2.74 -7.17
C SER A 58 10.65 -3.95 -8.01
N ASP A 59 11.70 -3.81 -8.83
CA ASP A 59 12.22 -4.92 -9.61
C ASP A 59 13.23 -5.72 -8.78
N ASP A 60 13.81 -6.74 -9.40
CA ASP A 60 14.75 -7.63 -8.74
C ASP A 60 16.10 -6.96 -8.42
N ASN A 61 16.36 -5.80 -9.00
CA ASN A 61 17.56 -5.01 -8.74
C ASN A 61 17.35 -3.96 -7.64
N GLY A 62 16.17 -3.92 -7.04
CA GLY A 62 15.85 -2.95 -5.99
C GLY A 62 15.39 -1.60 -6.48
N ASN A 63 15.17 -1.44 -7.79
CA ASN A 63 14.66 -0.18 -8.33
C ASN A 63 13.15 -0.09 -8.12
N VAL A 64 12.70 0.96 -7.47
CA VAL A 64 11.27 1.19 -7.32
C VAL A 64 10.69 1.63 -8.66
N LEU A 65 9.74 0.86 -9.17
CA LEU A 65 9.11 1.11 -10.46
C LEU A 65 7.90 2.03 -10.32
N PHE A 66 7.13 1.86 -9.26
CA PHE A 66 6.00 2.73 -8.95
C PHE A 66 5.61 2.55 -7.48
N SER A 67 4.83 3.51 -7.00
CA SER A 67 4.31 3.47 -5.63
C SER A 67 2.84 3.88 -5.63
N LEU A 68 2.07 3.28 -4.75
CA LEU A 68 0.70 3.67 -4.46
C LEU A 68 0.68 4.28 -3.07
N ARG A 69 0.13 5.48 -2.97
CA ARG A 69 0.07 6.20 -1.70
C ARG A 69 -1.35 6.59 -1.37
N LEU A 70 -1.70 6.46 -0.11
CA LEU A 70 -2.97 6.95 0.40
C LEU A 70 -2.70 7.77 1.66
N ILE A 71 -3.12 9.03 1.65
CA ILE A 71 -2.98 9.91 2.79
C ILE A 71 -4.37 10.41 3.14
N PRO A 72 -4.99 9.88 4.23
CA PRO A 72 -6.28 10.38 4.64
C PRO A 72 -6.14 11.79 5.21
N GLU A 73 -6.94 12.71 4.70
CA GLU A 73 -6.93 14.08 5.19
C GLU A 73 -8.28 14.38 5.82
N THR A 74 -8.25 15.10 6.94
CA THR A 74 -9.49 15.53 7.59
C THR A 74 -9.38 17.00 7.95
N TYR A 75 -10.51 17.68 7.88
CA TYR A 75 -10.62 19.10 8.15
C TYR A 75 -11.53 19.35 9.35
N VAL A 76 -11.84 18.29 10.10
CA VAL A 76 -12.63 18.38 11.33
C VAL A 76 -11.79 17.91 12.51
N PRO A 77 -12.17 18.29 13.75
CA PRO A 77 -11.48 17.79 14.93
C PRO A 77 -11.52 16.27 14.99
N ARG A 78 -10.43 15.67 15.45
CA ARG A 78 -10.32 14.21 15.53
C ARG A 78 -11.45 13.58 16.32
N SER A 79 -11.94 14.28 17.35
CA SER A 79 -13.03 13.80 18.18
C SER A 79 -14.33 13.61 17.41
N GLU A 80 -14.51 14.32 16.30
CA GLU A 80 -15.73 14.20 15.48
C GLU A 80 -15.70 13.00 14.56
N LEU A 81 -14.51 12.44 14.30
CA LEU A 81 -14.39 11.31 13.40
C LEU A 81 -14.81 10.00 14.03
N LYS A 82 -14.84 9.95 15.36
CA LYS A 82 -15.20 8.73 16.10
C LYS A 82 -14.48 7.50 15.58
N MET A 83 -13.17 7.58 15.59
CA MET A 83 -12.31 6.53 15.06
C MET A 83 -12.22 5.29 15.95
N GLY A 84 -13.05 5.18 16.93
CA GLY A 84 -13.05 4.08 17.90
C GLY A 84 -13.79 2.85 17.39
N PHE A 85 -13.27 2.24 16.43
CA PHE A 85 -13.86 1.06 15.82
C PHE A 85 -13.49 -0.20 16.52
#